data_214700e9d66afb937226ab6d030a9e1c
#
_entry.id   214700e9d66afb937226ab6d030a9e1c
#
_cell.length_a   1.000
_cell.length_b   1.000
_cell.length_c   1.000
_cell.angle_alpha   90.00
_cell.angle_beta   90.00
_cell.angle_gamma   90.00
#
_symmetry.space_group_name_H-M   'P 1'
#
loop_
_entity.id
_entity.type
_entity.pdbx_description
1 polymer ?
#
loop_
_entity_poly.entity_id
_entity_poly.type
_entity_poly.pdbx_seq_one_letter_code
_entity_poly.pdbx_strand_id
1 'polypeptide(L)'
;MVHTMSIDTISLRDSLSCVCQQSGEPLSNWFDWVSLIASVATLICFAITCFQIYQVKSVSRQVREAVNDNNKQIKNSISLYKVTDALRLTEMVLDYIRKEHYELAAMKLFELNNMAIEITNTHKELKAYQLSLVSEMDHLNDMATNVKTMYSPSYTMSTIMQFNNALKDIDH
;
A
#
# COMPACT_ATOMS: atom_id res chain seq x y z
N MET A 1 -22.73 -24.30 -8.63
CA MET A 1 -23.42 -24.58 -9.91
C MET A 1 -22.63 -23.89 -11.01
N VAL A 2 -21.72 -24.62 -11.64
CA VAL A 2 -20.84 -24.08 -12.68
C VAL A 2 -21.44 -24.48 -14.02
N HIS A 3 -21.97 -23.50 -14.77
CA HIS A 3 -22.42 -23.72 -16.13
C HIS A 3 -21.19 -23.76 -17.05
N THR A 4 -20.81 -24.96 -17.46
CA THR A 4 -19.86 -25.18 -18.56
C THR A 4 -20.56 -24.85 -19.88
N MET A 5 -20.15 -23.73 -20.48
CA MET A 5 -20.51 -23.41 -21.86
C MET A 5 -19.75 -24.35 -22.79
N SER A 6 -20.44 -25.36 -23.32
CA SER A 6 -19.98 -26.18 -24.42
C SER A 6 -20.10 -25.33 -25.69
N ILE A 7 -18.98 -24.84 -26.22
CA ILE A 7 -18.92 -24.19 -27.54
C ILE A 7 -18.93 -25.30 -28.56
N ASP A 8 -20.03 -25.40 -29.30
CA ASP A 8 -20.21 -26.38 -30.40
C ASP A 8 -19.18 -26.12 -31.49
N THR A 9 -18.14 -26.93 -31.54
CA THR A 9 -17.09 -26.95 -32.57
C THR A 9 -17.59 -27.44 -33.95
N ILE A 10 -18.86 -27.78 -34.05
CA ILE A 10 -19.48 -28.31 -35.29
C ILE A 10 -19.79 -27.17 -36.28
N SER A 11 -20.12 -25.95 -35.80
CA SER A 11 -20.49 -24.81 -36.63
C SER A 11 -19.30 -24.22 -37.43
N LEU A 12 -18.08 -24.37 -36.97
CA LEU A 12 -16.89 -23.81 -37.62
C LEU A 12 -16.43 -24.67 -38.83
N ARG A 13 -16.71 -25.97 -38.81
CA ARG A 13 -16.31 -26.88 -39.89
C ARG A 13 -17.20 -26.75 -41.13
N ASP A 14 -18.49 -26.45 -40.92
CA ASP A 14 -19.44 -26.26 -42.05
C ASP A 14 -19.26 -24.91 -42.71
N SER A 15 -18.83 -23.88 -41.95
CA SER A 15 -18.51 -22.60 -42.56
C SER A 15 -17.25 -22.58 -43.41
N LEU A 16 -16.25 -23.43 -43.07
CA LEU A 16 -15.01 -23.56 -43.82
C LEU A 16 -15.20 -24.39 -45.11
N SER A 17 -16.10 -25.36 -45.13
CA SER A 17 -16.36 -26.19 -46.31
C SER A 17 -17.15 -25.45 -47.38
N CYS A 18 -17.95 -24.43 -47.02
CA CYS A 18 -18.71 -23.63 -47.95
C CYS A 18 -17.85 -22.61 -48.73
N VAL A 19 -16.72 -22.23 -48.21
CA VAL A 19 -15.79 -21.27 -48.86
C VAL A 19 -14.90 -21.98 -49.95
N CYS A 20 -14.70 -23.29 -49.87
CA CYS A 20 -13.81 -24.02 -50.80
C CYS A 20 -14.52 -24.55 -52.06
N GLN A 21 -15.82 -24.45 -52.21
CA GLN A 21 -16.58 -25.11 -53.28
C GLN A 21 -17.12 -24.17 -54.38
N GLN A 22 -16.68 -22.90 -54.41
CA GLN A 22 -17.10 -21.95 -55.43
C GLN A 22 -15.92 -21.49 -56.32
N SER A 23 -15.21 -22.46 -56.91
CA SER A 23 -14.16 -22.21 -57.90
C SER A 23 -14.52 -22.91 -59.20
N GLY A 24 -15.36 -22.31 -60.02
CA GLY A 24 -15.79 -22.85 -61.31
C GLY A 24 -16.41 -21.86 -62.26
N GLU A 25 -16.06 -20.55 -62.19
CA GLU A 25 -16.31 -19.59 -63.25
C GLU A 25 -15.16 -18.58 -63.36
N PRO A 26 -14.80 -18.13 -64.58
CA PRO A 26 -13.76 -17.14 -64.80
C PRO A 26 -14.29 -15.77 -64.35
N LEU A 27 -14.36 -15.57 -63.02
CA LEU A 27 -14.61 -14.31 -62.42
C LEU A 27 -13.45 -13.37 -62.73
N SER A 28 -13.81 -12.22 -63.29
CA SER A 28 -12.90 -11.20 -63.79
C SER A 28 -11.72 -10.96 -62.83
N ASN A 29 -10.50 -10.93 -63.36
CA ASN A 29 -9.22 -10.66 -62.62
C ASN A 29 -9.28 -9.54 -61.58
N TRP A 30 -10.30 -8.67 -61.63
CA TRP A 30 -10.46 -7.57 -60.70
C TRP A 30 -10.97 -8.02 -59.31
N PHE A 31 -11.82 -9.06 -59.20
CA PHE A 31 -12.31 -9.59 -57.92
C PHE A 31 -11.18 -10.29 -57.16
N ASP A 32 -10.28 -10.99 -57.88
CA ASP A 32 -9.10 -11.63 -57.27
C ASP A 32 -8.15 -10.57 -56.69
N TRP A 33 -7.96 -9.45 -57.40
CA TRP A 33 -7.16 -8.33 -56.88
C TRP A 33 -7.79 -7.67 -55.66
N VAL A 34 -9.11 -7.46 -55.64
CA VAL A 34 -9.83 -6.87 -54.48
C VAL A 34 -9.73 -7.81 -53.25
N SER A 35 -9.89 -9.14 -53.47
CA SER A 35 -9.74 -10.13 -52.42
C SER A 35 -8.32 -10.15 -51.85
N LEU A 36 -7.33 -10.09 -52.72
CA LEU A 36 -5.91 -10.06 -52.30
C LEU A 36 -5.60 -8.77 -51.51
N ILE A 37 -6.05 -7.62 -51.94
CA ILE A 37 -5.89 -6.34 -51.24
C ILE A 37 -6.59 -6.39 -49.87
N ALA A 38 -7.81 -6.93 -49.80
CA ALA A 38 -8.55 -7.04 -48.53
C ALA A 38 -7.82 -7.97 -47.55
N SER A 39 -7.27 -9.07 -48.03
CA SER A 39 -6.53 -9.98 -47.17
C SER A 39 -5.22 -9.36 -46.65
N VAL A 40 -4.49 -8.64 -47.49
CA VAL A 40 -3.27 -7.92 -47.06
C VAL A 40 -3.62 -6.81 -46.06
N ALA A 41 -4.69 -6.04 -46.29
CA ALA A 41 -5.14 -5.01 -45.36
C ALA A 41 -5.51 -5.62 -43.99
N THR A 42 -6.17 -6.77 -43.98
CA THR A 42 -6.51 -7.49 -42.72
C THR A 42 -5.25 -7.92 -41.97
N LEU A 43 -4.25 -8.44 -42.65
CA LEU A 43 -2.98 -8.81 -42.01
C LEU A 43 -2.24 -7.60 -41.42
N ILE A 44 -2.24 -6.46 -42.12
CA ILE A 44 -1.64 -5.22 -41.63
C ILE A 44 -2.38 -4.73 -40.37
N CYS A 45 -3.72 -4.70 -40.38
CA CYS A 45 -4.52 -4.33 -39.22
C CYS A 45 -4.25 -5.26 -38.02
N PHE A 46 -4.13 -6.57 -38.28
CA PHE A 46 -3.81 -7.52 -37.21
C PHE A 46 -2.42 -7.27 -36.63
N ALA A 47 -1.41 -7.03 -37.48
CA ALA A 47 -0.06 -6.71 -37.01
C ALA A 47 -0.03 -5.42 -36.18
N ILE A 48 -0.74 -4.37 -36.60
CA ILE A 48 -0.85 -3.11 -35.85
C ILE A 48 -1.51 -3.36 -34.47
N THR A 49 -2.59 -4.15 -34.45
CA THR A 49 -3.29 -4.48 -33.19
C THR A 49 -2.39 -5.27 -32.23
N CYS A 50 -1.67 -6.25 -32.73
CA CYS A 50 -0.69 -7.00 -31.91
C CYS A 50 0.40 -6.08 -31.35
N PHE A 51 0.91 -5.15 -32.15
CA PHE A 51 1.90 -4.19 -31.72
C PHE A 51 1.35 -3.23 -30.65
N GLN A 52 0.12 -2.74 -30.80
CA GLN A 52 -0.54 -1.93 -29.78
C GLN A 52 -0.73 -2.68 -28.47
N ILE A 53 -1.17 -3.94 -28.51
CA ILE A 53 -1.30 -4.78 -27.31
C ILE A 53 0.06 -4.96 -26.61
N TYR A 54 1.12 -5.15 -27.36
CA TYR A 54 2.47 -5.26 -26.81
C TYR A 54 2.92 -3.96 -26.13
N GLN A 55 2.68 -2.80 -26.74
CA GLN A 55 2.97 -1.50 -26.13
C GLN A 55 2.16 -1.27 -24.85
N VAL A 56 0.85 -1.56 -24.86
CA VAL A 56 -0.01 -1.41 -23.68
C VAL A 56 0.48 -2.29 -22.52
N LYS A 57 0.94 -3.50 -22.80
CA LYS A 57 1.52 -4.37 -21.77
C LYS A 57 2.79 -3.78 -21.14
N SER A 58 3.64 -3.14 -21.93
CA SER A 58 4.84 -2.45 -21.46
C SER A 58 4.50 -1.25 -20.57
N VAL A 59 3.56 -0.40 -21.01
CA VAL A 59 3.09 0.76 -20.25
C VAL A 59 2.42 0.34 -18.95
N SER A 60 1.59 -0.70 -18.97
CA SER A 60 0.94 -1.23 -17.76
C SER A 60 1.95 -1.68 -16.70
N ARG A 61 3.09 -2.23 -17.13
CA ARG A 61 4.16 -2.64 -16.21
C ARG A 61 4.86 -1.43 -15.58
N GLN A 62 5.19 -0.42 -16.37
CA GLN A 62 5.77 0.83 -15.88
C GLN A 62 4.83 1.58 -14.92
N VAL A 63 3.54 1.62 -15.22
CA VAL A 63 2.53 2.22 -14.33
C VAL A 63 2.44 1.46 -13.01
N ARG A 64 2.47 0.14 -13.02
CA ARG A 64 2.49 -0.65 -11.78
C ARG A 64 3.72 -0.40 -10.93
N GLU A 65 4.89 -0.30 -11.54
CA GLU A 65 6.14 0.01 -10.83
C GLU A 65 6.07 1.44 -10.23
N ALA A 66 5.65 2.43 -11.03
CA ALA A 66 5.48 3.81 -10.55
C ALA A 66 4.44 3.94 -9.42
N VAL A 67 3.32 3.22 -9.51
CA VAL A 67 2.30 3.19 -8.44
C VAL A 67 2.85 2.53 -7.17
N ASN A 68 3.63 1.45 -7.30
CA ASN A 68 4.23 0.78 -6.17
C ASN A 68 5.27 1.66 -5.46
N ASP A 69 6.12 2.34 -6.23
CA ASP A 69 7.11 3.29 -5.70
C ASP A 69 6.44 4.49 -5.03
N ASN A 70 5.38 5.02 -5.62
CA ASN A 70 4.60 6.12 -5.04
C ASN A 70 3.92 5.68 -3.74
N ASN A 71 3.35 4.47 -3.68
CA ASN A 71 2.78 3.91 -2.46
C ASN A 71 3.83 3.72 -1.35
N LYS A 72 5.06 3.33 -1.73
CA LYS A 72 6.18 3.22 -0.78
C LYS A 72 6.59 4.58 -0.23
N GLN A 73 6.70 5.60 -1.09
CA GLN A 73 6.99 6.97 -0.67
C GLN A 73 5.91 7.54 0.25
N ILE A 74 4.63 7.33 -0.09
CA ILE A 74 3.50 7.76 0.74
C ILE A 74 3.55 7.09 2.13
N LYS A 75 3.81 5.78 2.18
CA LYS A 75 3.94 5.06 3.46
C LYS A 75 5.09 5.61 4.31
N ASN A 76 6.24 5.89 3.69
CA ASN A 76 7.38 6.48 4.39
C ASN A 76 7.05 7.89 4.91
N SER A 77 6.40 8.73 4.09
CA SER A 77 6.00 10.09 4.51
C SER A 77 4.99 10.07 5.65
N ILE A 78 4.02 9.14 5.62
CA ILE A 78 3.06 8.97 6.73
C ILE A 78 3.78 8.49 7.99
N SER A 79 4.76 7.59 7.87
CA SER A 79 5.55 7.11 9.00
C SER A 79 6.34 8.25 9.63
N LEU A 80 7.04 9.07 8.85
CA LEU A 80 7.77 10.24 9.33
C LEU A 80 6.86 11.26 10.02
N TYR A 81 5.69 11.54 9.44
CA TYR A 81 4.72 12.43 10.08
C TYR A 81 4.29 11.90 11.46
N LYS A 82 4.02 10.60 11.58
CA LYS A 82 3.67 9.99 12.87
C LYS A 82 4.82 10.04 13.87
N VAL A 83 6.06 9.85 13.43
CA VAL A 83 7.24 9.97 14.30
C VAL A 83 7.37 11.41 14.81
N THR A 84 7.24 12.40 13.94
CA THR A 84 7.30 13.83 14.34
C THR A 84 6.19 14.18 15.34
N ASP A 85 4.97 13.69 15.13
CA ASP A 85 3.86 13.95 16.05
C ASP A 85 4.03 13.21 17.40
N ALA A 86 4.59 11.99 17.37
CA ALA A 86 4.98 11.27 18.58
C ALA A 86 6.08 12.00 19.38
N LEU A 87 7.08 12.57 18.69
CA LEU A 87 8.11 13.42 19.34
C LEU A 87 7.48 14.61 20.06
N ARG A 88 6.53 15.30 19.42
CA ARG A 88 5.79 16.40 20.04
C ARG A 88 5.00 15.94 21.25
N LEU A 89 4.35 14.77 21.19
CA LEU A 89 3.62 14.23 22.34
C LEU A 89 4.55 13.87 23.49
N THR A 90 5.74 13.30 23.22
CA THR A 90 6.71 13.02 24.29
C THR A 90 7.14 14.28 25.04
N GLU A 91 7.37 15.38 24.32
CA GLU A 91 7.70 16.68 24.92
C GLU A 91 6.57 17.21 25.78
N MET A 92 5.31 17.12 25.32
CA MET A 92 4.15 17.52 26.10
C MET A 92 3.98 16.69 27.37
N VAL A 93 4.16 15.36 27.30
CA VAL A 93 4.08 14.50 28.49
C VAL A 93 5.15 14.89 29.50
N LEU A 94 6.39 15.09 29.06
CA LEU A 94 7.48 15.53 29.93
C LEU A 94 7.21 16.89 30.58
N ASP A 95 6.62 17.83 29.85
CA ASP A 95 6.25 19.15 30.38
C ASP A 95 5.15 19.03 31.43
N TYR A 96 4.11 18.21 31.21
CA TYR A 96 3.06 17.96 32.20
C TYR A 96 3.59 17.28 33.45
N ILE A 97 4.51 16.31 33.34
CA ILE A 97 5.13 15.67 34.52
C ILE A 97 5.95 16.71 35.33
N ARG A 98 6.72 17.59 34.66
CA ARG A 98 7.46 18.67 35.34
C ARG A 98 6.59 19.67 36.07
N LYS A 99 5.36 19.87 35.58
CA LYS A 99 4.37 20.75 36.17
C LYS A 99 3.46 20.05 37.20
N GLU A 100 3.72 18.78 37.48
CA GLU A 100 2.94 17.94 38.38
C GLU A 100 1.48 17.74 37.94
N HIS A 101 1.19 17.92 36.64
CA HIS A 101 -0.11 17.66 36.04
C HIS A 101 -0.25 16.21 35.58
N TYR A 102 -0.23 15.28 36.53
CA TYR A 102 -0.13 13.84 36.24
C TYR A 102 -1.33 13.29 35.47
N GLU A 103 -2.54 13.78 35.68
CA GLU A 103 -3.73 13.37 34.89
C GLU A 103 -3.58 13.71 33.41
N LEU A 104 -3.12 14.92 33.11
CA LEU A 104 -2.89 15.37 31.74
C LEU A 104 -1.71 14.61 31.11
N ALA A 105 -0.67 14.32 31.89
CA ALA A 105 0.45 13.52 31.47
C ALA A 105 0.00 12.09 31.11
N ALA A 106 -0.84 11.45 31.94
CA ALA A 106 -1.39 10.12 31.70
C ALA A 106 -2.26 10.09 30.42
N MET A 107 -3.13 11.08 30.21
CA MET A 107 -3.94 11.19 28.98
C MET A 107 -3.06 11.30 27.74
N LYS A 108 -2.03 12.14 27.78
CA LYS A 108 -1.13 12.32 26.62
C LYS A 108 -0.20 11.12 26.42
N LEU A 109 0.17 10.42 27.47
CA LEU A 109 0.92 9.19 27.38
C LEU A 109 0.08 8.06 26.74
N PHE A 110 -1.23 8.01 27.01
CA PHE A 110 -2.14 7.10 26.34
C PHE A 110 -2.20 7.37 24.83
N GLU A 111 -2.32 8.63 24.44
CA GLU A 111 -2.29 9.05 23.04
C GLU A 111 -0.96 8.68 22.37
N LEU A 112 0.16 8.94 23.04
CA LEU A 112 1.49 8.56 22.60
C LEU A 112 1.65 7.05 22.44
N ASN A 113 1.13 6.24 23.38
CA ASN A 113 1.18 4.79 23.29
C ASN A 113 0.40 4.26 22.06
N ASN A 114 -0.77 4.83 21.76
CA ASN A 114 -1.53 4.46 20.59
C ASN A 114 -0.75 4.76 19.29
N MET A 115 -0.09 5.90 19.21
CA MET A 115 0.80 6.23 18.09
C MET A 115 2.02 5.29 18.04
N ALA A 116 2.62 4.97 19.17
CA ALA A 116 3.75 4.06 19.26
C ALA A 116 3.39 2.67 18.74
N ILE A 117 2.19 2.16 19.00
CA ILE A 117 1.70 0.89 18.43
C ILE A 117 1.70 0.95 16.90
N GLU A 118 1.24 2.05 16.31
CA GLU A 118 1.22 2.21 14.86
C GLU A 118 2.63 2.33 14.26
N ILE A 119 3.52 3.07 14.92
CA ILE A 119 4.92 3.22 14.49
C ILE A 119 5.67 1.90 14.59
N THR A 120 5.45 1.10 15.65
CA THR A 120 6.11 -0.20 15.84
C THR A 120 5.72 -1.24 14.79
N ASN A 121 4.61 -1.07 14.09
CA ASN A 121 4.27 -1.91 12.94
C ASN A 121 5.26 -1.72 11.78
N THR A 122 5.85 -0.53 11.66
CA THR A 122 6.85 -0.20 10.63
C THR A 122 8.28 -0.35 11.19
N HIS A 123 8.52 0.06 12.44
CA HIS A 123 9.80 0.12 13.14
C HIS A 123 9.78 -0.83 14.35
N LYS A 124 10.09 -2.11 14.11
CA LYS A 124 9.98 -3.17 15.13
C LYS A 124 10.92 -2.99 16.30
N GLU A 125 12.01 -2.28 16.11
CA GLU A 125 13.00 -1.92 17.12
C GLU A 125 12.41 -1.10 18.28
N LEU A 126 11.34 -0.34 18.02
CA LEU A 126 10.66 0.47 19.04
C LEU A 126 9.74 -0.34 19.96
N LYS A 127 9.49 -1.61 19.68
CA LYS A 127 8.52 -2.41 20.42
C LYS A 127 8.84 -2.53 21.91
N ALA A 128 10.13 -2.64 22.26
CA ALA A 128 10.56 -2.70 23.67
C ALA A 128 10.20 -1.41 24.42
N TYR A 129 10.44 -0.28 23.80
CA TYR A 129 10.10 1.03 24.39
C TYR A 129 8.59 1.24 24.50
N GLN A 130 7.81 0.81 23.51
CA GLN A 130 6.35 0.87 23.56
C GLN A 130 5.79 0.07 24.75
N LEU A 131 6.32 -1.12 25.01
CA LEU A 131 5.92 -1.92 26.18
C LEU A 131 6.27 -1.23 27.50
N SER A 132 7.39 -0.52 27.57
CA SER A 132 7.76 0.27 28.75
C SER A 132 6.79 1.45 28.96
N LEU A 133 6.31 2.11 27.90
CA LEU A 133 5.33 3.20 28.02
C LEU A 133 4.01 2.74 28.65
N VAL A 134 3.58 1.51 28.38
CA VAL A 134 2.36 0.94 29.00
C VAL A 134 2.51 0.86 30.51
N SER A 135 3.66 0.40 31.02
CA SER A 135 3.94 0.36 32.46
C SER A 135 3.93 1.77 33.09
N GLU A 136 4.46 2.78 32.37
CA GLU A 136 4.51 4.15 32.88
C GLU A 136 3.13 4.82 32.92
N MET A 137 2.17 4.38 32.11
CA MET A 137 0.79 4.86 32.18
C MET A 137 0.15 4.53 33.52
N ASP A 138 0.35 3.30 34.03
CA ASP A 138 -0.17 2.88 35.33
C ASP A 138 0.48 3.70 36.45
N HIS A 139 1.79 3.95 36.37
CA HIS A 139 2.52 4.78 37.34
C HIS A 139 2.01 6.22 37.37
N LEU A 140 1.76 6.85 36.22
CA LEU A 140 1.21 8.22 36.14
C LEU A 140 -0.21 8.28 36.67
N ASN A 141 -1.03 7.27 36.40
CA ASN A 141 -2.41 7.21 36.90
C ASN A 141 -2.42 7.06 38.45
N ASP A 142 -1.53 6.26 39.00
CA ASP A 142 -1.34 6.12 40.45
C ASP A 142 -0.89 7.45 41.08
N MET A 143 0.03 8.18 40.45
CA MET A 143 0.43 9.52 40.92
C MET A 143 -0.73 10.52 40.83
N ALA A 144 -1.56 10.48 39.80
CA ALA A 144 -2.72 11.36 39.65
C ALA A 144 -3.77 11.14 40.72
N THR A 145 -3.95 9.88 41.16
CA THR A 145 -4.93 9.54 42.22
C THR A 145 -4.42 9.73 43.64
N ASN A 146 -3.22 10.32 43.83
CA ASN A 146 -2.57 10.50 45.15
C ASN A 146 -2.40 9.17 45.93
N VAL A 147 -2.41 8.04 45.29
CA VAL A 147 -2.01 6.78 45.88
C VAL A 147 -0.53 6.90 46.23
N LYS A 148 -0.16 6.64 47.50
CA LYS A 148 1.24 6.65 47.94
C LYS A 148 2.05 5.62 47.12
N THR A 149 2.59 6.08 46.01
CA THR A 149 3.40 5.24 45.13
C THR A 149 4.87 5.36 45.52
N MET A 150 5.57 4.24 45.49
CA MET A 150 7.03 4.19 45.65
C MET A 150 7.76 4.76 44.40
N TYR A 151 7.01 5.14 43.36
CA TYR A 151 7.58 5.54 42.08
C TYR A 151 7.96 7.01 42.07
N SER A 152 9.17 7.27 41.59
CA SER A 152 9.67 8.62 41.41
C SER A 152 9.29 9.12 40.02
N PRO A 153 8.77 10.36 39.89
CA PRO A 153 8.52 10.99 38.60
C PRO A 153 9.76 10.98 37.66
N SER A 154 10.95 10.98 38.27
CA SER A 154 12.22 10.93 37.54
C SER A 154 12.40 9.63 36.73
N TYR A 155 11.87 8.52 37.23
CA TYR A 155 11.96 7.24 36.51
C TYR A 155 11.09 7.26 35.27
N THR A 156 9.82 7.66 35.41
CA THR A 156 8.90 7.81 34.28
C THR A 156 9.43 8.79 33.22
N MET A 157 10.01 9.92 33.67
CA MET A 157 10.68 10.85 32.76
C MET A 157 11.85 10.20 32.01
N SER A 158 12.65 9.39 32.66
CA SER A 158 13.78 8.68 32.03
C SER A 158 13.31 7.73 30.95
N THR A 159 12.25 6.95 31.21
CA THR A 159 11.67 6.01 30.24
C THR A 159 11.13 6.75 29.00
N ILE A 160 10.41 7.85 29.22
CA ILE A 160 9.85 8.67 28.12
C ILE A 160 10.99 9.32 27.30
N MET A 161 12.05 9.79 27.96
CA MET A 161 13.23 10.35 27.26
C MET A 161 13.97 9.30 26.43
N GLN A 162 14.07 8.05 26.90
CA GLN A 162 14.65 6.95 26.12
C GLN A 162 13.83 6.68 24.85
N PHE A 163 12.51 6.64 24.96
CA PHE A 163 11.62 6.52 23.81
C PHE A 163 11.76 7.71 22.83
N ASN A 164 11.80 8.94 23.36
CA ASN A 164 12.02 10.14 22.56
C ASN A 164 13.34 10.10 21.77
N ASN A 165 14.43 9.62 22.39
CA ASN A 165 15.71 9.49 21.70
C ASN A 165 15.65 8.41 20.62
N ALA A 166 15.02 7.27 20.90
CA ALA A 166 14.82 6.21 19.90
C ALA A 166 13.96 6.67 18.71
N LEU A 167 12.98 7.57 18.92
CA LEU A 167 12.21 8.20 17.85
C LEU A 167 13.09 9.13 17.00
N LYS A 168 13.97 9.91 17.63
CA LYS A 168 14.90 10.82 16.93
C LYS A 168 15.86 10.06 16.02
N ASP A 169 16.30 8.88 16.42
CA ASP A 169 17.19 8.03 15.63
C ASP A 169 16.51 7.51 14.35
N ILE A 170 15.16 7.49 14.31
CA ILE A 170 14.39 7.09 13.13
C ILE A 170 14.10 8.29 12.20
N ASP A 171 13.99 9.49 12.78
CA ASP A 171 13.69 10.73 12.03
C ASP A 171 14.90 11.23 11.22
N HIS A 172 16.10 10.75 11.53
CA HIS A 172 17.36 11.05 10.82
C HIS A 172 17.70 9.97 9.78
#